data_0bf10bfb8fb650cc95467a46c6287eb3
#
_entry.id   0bf10bfb8fb650cc95467a46c6287eb3
#
_cell.length_a   1.000
_cell.length_b   1.000
_cell.length_c   1.000
_cell.angle_alpha   90.00
_cell.angle_beta   90.00
_cell.angle_gamma   90.00
#
_symmetry.space_group_name_H-M   'P 1'
#
loop_
_entity.id
_entity.type
_entity.pdbx_description
1 polymer ?
#
loop_
_entity_poly.entity_id
_entity_poly.type
_entity_poly.pdbx_seq_one_letter_code
_entity_poly.pdbx_strand_id
1 'polypeptide(L)'
;MIKSCVIGLSKNSQIYCNNLKKIKITSLNFVYDKDQTLRNNAAKKFKCQTSNNFEEILRNKEIELFIIASPTTTHEYYLNKLIQYKKIIYCEKPISLNASKLNSLVKRIKSKKIKICIGLNRRFSDAYIKMKKLIKNKKVKIIQITSRSSNADVTQSVRNGGLFMDKGFHFFDLACWFANSLPKKIITIANPLSTKEFLKNNDYSDAVVNMKFKNNIIVEYIFSRNNILGHEEKIKLFGNKFKIDSDKFFKKSIIYKNFDIKHKDSYLKCLEKFVYLNKSLLLNEGIRTQRICDEVLRSARIN
;
A
#
# COMPACT_ATOMS: atom_id res chain seq x y z
N MET A 1 11.32 23.34 9.28
CA MET A 1 11.10 22.24 8.31
C MET A 1 11.32 20.92 9.03
N ILE A 2 10.42 19.95 8.85
CA ILE A 2 10.52 18.61 9.42
C ILE A 2 11.65 17.86 8.71
N LYS A 3 12.75 17.61 9.42
CA LYS A 3 13.89 16.85 8.91
C LYS A 3 13.52 15.36 8.80
N SER A 4 13.83 14.74 7.67
CA SER A 4 13.34 13.37 7.37
C SER A 4 14.41 12.41 6.88
N CYS A 5 14.11 11.12 7.06
CA CYS A 5 14.90 9.98 6.57
C CYS A 5 14.00 9.04 5.75
N VAL A 6 14.50 8.57 4.61
CA VAL A 6 13.86 7.49 3.81
C VAL A 6 14.64 6.20 3.98
N ILE A 7 13.94 5.13 4.36
CA ILE A 7 14.46 3.77 4.57
C ILE A 7 13.99 2.88 3.42
N GLY A 8 14.93 2.25 2.71
CA GLY A 8 14.68 1.49 1.50
C GLY A 8 14.79 2.36 0.25
N LEU A 9 15.74 2.04 -0.63
CA LEU A 9 16.19 2.91 -1.71
C LEU A 9 16.11 2.23 -3.08
N SER A 10 15.22 1.24 -3.23
CA SER A 10 14.90 0.67 -4.53
C SER A 10 14.41 1.76 -5.49
N LYS A 11 14.43 1.49 -6.79
CA LYS A 11 13.98 2.45 -7.82
C LYS A 11 12.60 3.05 -7.51
N ASN A 12 11.66 2.21 -7.08
CA ASN A 12 10.30 2.65 -6.77
C ASN A 12 10.21 3.44 -5.45
N SER A 13 11.02 3.08 -4.46
CA SER A 13 11.03 3.76 -3.15
C SER A 13 11.56 5.19 -3.23
N GLN A 14 12.41 5.51 -4.21
CA GLN A 14 12.96 6.85 -4.40
C GLN A 14 11.88 7.92 -4.72
N ILE A 15 10.65 7.52 -5.03
CA ILE A 15 9.52 8.46 -5.17
C ILE A 15 9.34 9.29 -3.89
N TYR A 16 9.60 8.71 -2.71
CA TYR A 16 9.49 9.40 -1.43
C TYR A 16 10.57 10.46 -1.23
N CYS A 17 11.80 10.19 -1.69
CA CYS A 17 12.87 11.20 -1.69
C CYS A 17 12.46 12.45 -2.51
N ASN A 18 11.88 12.22 -3.70
CA ASN A 18 11.39 13.31 -4.55
C ASN A 18 10.18 14.03 -3.92
N ASN A 19 9.28 13.30 -3.27
CA ASN A 19 8.07 13.87 -2.67
C ASN A 19 8.39 14.75 -1.47
N LEU A 20 9.33 14.34 -0.60
CA LEU A 20 9.79 15.15 0.53
C LEU A 20 10.37 16.50 0.10
N LYS A 21 11.08 16.53 -1.04
CA LYS A 21 11.61 17.80 -1.59
C LYS A 21 10.55 18.73 -2.16
N LYS A 22 9.34 18.21 -2.46
CA LYS A 22 8.22 19.02 -2.99
C LYS A 22 7.34 19.59 -1.90
N ILE A 23 7.30 18.96 -0.72
CA ILE A 23 6.47 19.40 0.41
C ILE A 23 7.19 20.50 1.15
N LYS A 24 6.62 21.72 1.16
CA LYS A 24 7.27 22.95 1.68
C LYS A 24 7.78 22.86 3.11
N ILE A 25 7.11 22.07 3.96
CA ILE A 25 7.43 21.96 5.40
C ILE A 25 8.34 20.78 5.73
N THR A 26 8.83 20.03 4.73
CA THR A 26 9.75 18.88 4.92
C THR A 26 11.09 19.11 4.25
N SER A 27 12.12 18.44 4.76
CA SER A 27 13.43 18.33 4.11
C SER A 27 13.92 16.88 4.15
N LEU A 28 14.53 16.42 3.05
CA LEU A 28 15.21 15.12 3.00
C LEU A 28 16.64 15.31 3.49
N ASN A 29 16.93 14.82 4.70
CA ASN A 29 18.23 14.97 5.34
C ASN A 29 19.05 13.69 5.31
N PHE A 30 18.38 12.54 5.44
CA PHE A 30 19.01 11.24 5.43
C PHE A 30 18.32 10.25 4.49
N VAL A 31 19.11 9.32 3.97
CA VAL A 31 18.65 8.10 3.33
C VAL A 31 19.35 6.90 3.95
N TYR A 32 18.64 5.77 4.04
CA TYR A 32 19.18 4.55 4.59
C TYR A 32 18.75 3.33 3.77
N ASP A 33 19.71 2.48 3.48
CA ASP A 33 19.50 1.11 2.97
C ASP A 33 20.61 0.20 3.54
N LYS A 34 20.33 -1.09 3.69
CA LYS A 34 21.37 -2.08 4.05
C LYS A 34 22.40 -2.21 2.95
N ASP A 35 21.98 -2.11 1.70
CA ASP A 35 22.86 -2.11 0.55
C ASP A 35 23.64 -0.79 0.47
N GLN A 36 24.97 -0.91 0.58
CA GLN A 36 25.89 0.24 0.56
C GLN A 36 25.82 1.01 -0.75
N THR A 37 25.73 0.30 -1.86
CA THR A 37 25.68 0.91 -3.21
C THR A 37 24.41 1.72 -3.38
N LEU A 38 23.25 1.15 -2.99
CA LEU A 38 21.97 1.85 -3.07
C LEU A 38 21.97 3.11 -2.20
N ARG A 39 22.45 3.03 -0.95
CA ARG A 39 22.42 4.19 -0.06
C ARG A 39 23.39 5.31 -0.51
N ASN A 40 24.60 4.96 -0.96
CA ASN A 40 25.58 5.95 -1.42
C ASN A 40 25.12 6.64 -2.71
N ASN A 41 24.60 5.88 -3.67
CA ASN A 41 24.04 6.42 -4.89
C ASN A 41 22.85 7.34 -4.63
N ALA A 42 21.96 6.96 -3.72
CA ALA A 42 20.82 7.79 -3.34
C ALA A 42 21.27 9.07 -2.61
N ALA A 43 22.22 8.97 -1.65
CA ALA A 43 22.75 10.12 -0.94
C ALA A 43 23.37 11.16 -1.90
N LYS A 44 24.17 10.69 -2.86
CA LYS A 44 24.73 11.54 -3.92
C LYS A 44 23.65 12.17 -4.80
N LYS A 45 22.71 11.35 -5.30
CA LYS A 45 21.62 11.78 -6.19
C LYS A 45 20.72 12.83 -5.53
N PHE A 46 20.38 12.62 -4.28
CA PHE A 46 19.46 13.50 -3.56
C PHE A 46 20.15 14.58 -2.74
N LYS A 47 21.49 14.64 -2.75
CA LYS A 47 22.30 15.60 -1.98
C LYS A 47 21.90 15.61 -0.50
N CYS A 48 21.92 14.43 0.14
CA CYS A 48 21.59 14.24 1.55
C CYS A 48 22.60 13.28 2.21
N GLN A 49 22.51 13.15 3.52
CA GLN A 49 23.41 12.32 4.30
C GLN A 49 22.99 10.85 4.26
N THR A 50 23.92 9.96 4.59
CA THR A 50 23.67 8.54 4.84
C THR A 50 24.62 8.04 5.93
N SER A 51 24.30 6.91 6.56
CA SER A 51 25.17 6.20 7.48
C SER A 51 25.08 4.69 7.24
N ASN A 52 26.12 3.95 7.53
CA ASN A 52 26.09 2.49 7.60
C ASN A 52 25.46 1.98 8.91
N ASN A 53 25.36 2.84 9.91
CA ASN A 53 24.76 2.54 11.22
C ASN A 53 23.38 3.20 11.36
N PHE A 54 22.32 2.39 11.29
CA PHE A 54 20.94 2.89 11.43
C PHE A 54 20.66 3.50 12.81
N GLU A 55 21.31 3.00 13.87
CA GLU A 55 21.12 3.53 15.23
C GLU A 55 21.62 4.98 15.37
N GLU A 56 22.65 5.38 14.63
CA GLU A 56 23.09 6.78 14.60
C GLU A 56 22.01 7.70 14.06
N ILE A 57 21.35 7.29 12.96
CA ILE A 57 20.25 8.06 12.37
C ILE A 57 19.06 8.14 13.35
N LEU A 58 18.76 7.04 14.06
CA LEU A 58 17.67 7.00 15.05
C LEU A 58 17.92 7.92 16.25
N ARG A 59 19.16 7.96 16.74
CA ARG A 59 19.57 8.80 17.88
C ARG A 59 19.66 10.27 17.54
N ASN A 60 19.78 10.61 16.26
CA ASN A 60 19.75 11.99 15.83
C ASN A 60 18.36 12.60 16.12
N LYS A 61 18.31 13.51 17.12
CA LYS A 61 17.07 14.14 17.59
C LYS A 61 16.46 15.08 16.55
N GLU A 62 17.27 15.59 15.63
CA GLU A 62 16.80 16.49 14.58
C GLU A 62 15.99 15.76 13.50
N ILE A 63 16.19 14.45 13.30
CA ILE A 63 15.44 13.67 12.35
C ILE A 63 14.13 13.22 12.99
N GLU A 64 13.04 13.81 12.57
CA GLU A 64 11.71 13.61 13.15
C GLU A 64 10.88 12.60 12.38
N LEU A 65 10.85 12.70 11.04
CA LEU A 65 10.01 11.91 10.14
C LEU A 65 10.83 10.80 9.47
N PHE A 66 10.35 9.57 9.61
CA PHE A 66 10.91 8.42 8.91
C PHE A 66 9.89 7.82 7.94
N ILE A 67 10.34 7.55 6.72
CA ILE A 67 9.54 6.86 5.71
C ILE A 67 10.09 5.46 5.52
N ILE A 68 9.30 4.44 5.85
CA ILE A 68 9.63 3.03 5.60
C ILE A 68 9.10 2.66 4.23
N ALA A 69 9.99 2.51 3.26
CA ALA A 69 9.72 2.09 1.89
C ALA A 69 10.64 0.91 1.48
N SER A 70 11.17 0.21 2.45
CA SER A 70 11.99 -1.01 2.32
C SER A 70 11.11 -2.22 1.97
N PRO A 71 11.67 -3.40 1.65
CA PRO A 71 10.89 -4.61 1.47
C PRO A 71 9.98 -4.91 2.68
N THR A 72 8.77 -5.41 2.41
CA THR A 72 7.74 -5.65 3.44
C THR A 72 8.23 -6.52 4.61
N THR A 73 9.08 -7.49 4.34
CA THR A 73 9.69 -8.36 5.36
C THR A 73 10.48 -7.61 6.42
N THR A 74 10.87 -6.37 6.16
CA THR A 74 11.67 -5.53 7.08
C THR A 74 10.85 -4.48 7.82
N HIS A 75 9.57 -4.28 7.46
CA HIS A 75 8.72 -3.23 8.04
C HIS A 75 8.62 -3.35 9.56
N GLU A 76 8.37 -4.56 10.08
CA GLU A 76 8.28 -4.79 11.53
C GLU A 76 9.55 -4.40 12.28
N TYR A 77 10.72 -4.70 11.73
CA TYR A 77 12.00 -4.35 12.33
C TYR A 77 12.11 -2.82 12.46
N TYR A 78 11.92 -2.10 11.37
CA TYR A 78 12.04 -0.64 11.39
C TYR A 78 10.94 0.03 12.23
N LEU A 79 9.71 -0.46 12.17
CA LEU A 79 8.61 0.03 13.00
C LEU A 79 8.93 -0.12 14.49
N ASN A 80 9.43 -1.29 14.92
CA ASN A 80 9.80 -1.52 16.31
C ASN A 80 10.86 -0.54 16.81
N LYS A 81 11.88 -0.29 16.00
CA LYS A 81 12.95 0.67 16.31
C LYS A 81 12.38 2.09 16.38
N LEU A 82 11.66 2.55 15.37
CA LEU A 82 11.12 3.91 15.32
C LEU A 82 10.10 4.19 16.43
N ILE A 83 9.27 3.21 16.82
CA ILE A 83 8.35 3.30 17.95
C ILE A 83 9.12 3.49 19.27
N GLN A 84 10.25 2.81 19.43
CA GLN A 84 11.11 2.94 20.64
C GLN A 84 11.61 4.38 20.77
N TYR A 85 12.03 5.00 19.67
CA TYR A 85 12.56 6.36 19.63
C TYR A 85 11.48 7.45 19.46
N LYS A 86 10.20 7.06 19.52
CA LYS A 86 9.02 7.97 19.38
C LYS A 86 9.05 8.85 18.12
N LYS A 87 9.54 8.31 17.00
CA LYS A 87 9.62 9.05 15.73
C LYS A 87 8.25 9.11 15.03
N ILE A 88 8.07 10.12 14.17
CA ILE A 88 6.94 10.23 13.24
C ILE A 88 7.19 9.24 12.09
N ILE A 89 6.19 8.44 11.72
CA ILE A 89 6.39 7.32 10.81
C ILE A 89 5.40 7.39 9.64
N TYR A 90 5.91 7.34 8.42
CA TYR A 90 5.16 6.92 7.25
C TYR A 90 5.62 5.52 6.86
N CYS A 91 4.71 4.56 6.84
CA CYS A 91 5.04 3.17 6.51
C CYS A 91 4.28 2.73 5.26
N GLU A 92 5.01 2.20 4.28
CA GLU A 92 4.38 1.54 3.15
C GLU A 92 3.55 0.33 3.60
N LYS A 93 2.58 0.00 2.78
CA LYS A 93 1.72 -1.18 2.98
C LYS A 93 2.48 -2.47 2.58
N PRO A 94 2.12 -3.62 3.15
CA PRO A 94 1.38 -3.81 4.40
C PRO A 94 2.25 -3.46 5.63
N ILE A 95 1.60 -3.29 6.78
CA ILE A 95 2.31 -2.96 8.03
C ILE A 95 3.22 -4.11 8.47
N SER A 96 2.74 -5.34 8.31
CA SER A 96 3.40 -6.58 8.71
C SER A 96 2.93 -7.72 7.80
N LEU A 97 3.74 -8.74 7.63
CA LEU A 97 3.33 -10.02 6.99
C LEU A 97 2.74 -11.01 8.00
N ASN A 98 2.75 -10.69 9.27
CA ASN A 98 2.33 -11.58 10.35
C ASN A 98 1.19 -10.97 11.17
N ALA A 99 0.00 -11.58 11.07
CA ALA A 99 -1.19 -11.11 11.78
C ALA A 99 -1.05 -11.11 13.31
N SER A 100 -0.34 -12.07 13.90
CA SER A 100 -0.14 -12.14 15.35
C SER A 100 0.73 -10.98 15.83
N LYS A 101 1.80 -10.66 15.12
CA LYS A 101 2.69 -9.54 15.45
C LYS A 101 2.03 -8.18 15.22
N LEU A 102 1.10 -8.07 14.26
CA LEU A 102 0.36 -6.85 13.98
C LEU A 102 -0.35 -6.31 15.23
N ASN A 103 -1.02 -7.16 16.01
CA ASN A 103 -1.77 -6.73 17.19
C ASN A 103 -0.83 -6.14 18.27
N SER A 104 0.31 -6.76 18.53
CA SER A 104 1.34 -6.25 19.45
C SER A 104 1.89 -4.91 19.00
N LEU A 105 2.22 -4.80 17.72
CA LEU A 105 2.74 -3.58 17.11
C LEU A 105 1.74 -2.42 17.24
N VAL A 106 0.47 -2.67 16.92
CA VAL A 106 -0.62 -1.69 17.03
C VAL A 106 -0.83 -1.24 18.48
N LYS A 107 -0.78 -2.16 19.46
CA LYS A 107 -0.86 -1.83 20.88
C LYS A 107 0.26 -0.87 21.28
N ARG A 108 1.50 -1.11 20.83
CA ARG A 108 2.65 -0.26 21.12
C ARG A 108 2.54 1.12 20.42
N ILE A 109 2.09 1.17 19.17
CA ILE A 109 1.85 2.44 18.46
C ILE A 109 0.88 3.30 19.25
N LYS A 110 -0.24 2.72 19.69
CA LYS A 110 -1.29 3.43 20.44
C LYS A 110 -0.80 3.88 21.83
N SER A 111 -0.20 2.97 22.61
CA SER A 111 0.26 3.26 23.98
C SER A 111 1.34 4.35 24.01
N LYS A 112 2.24 4.38 23.02
CA LYS A 112 3.29 5.41 22.90
C LYS A 112 2.83 6.66 22.15
N LYS A 113 1.55 6.73 21.72
CA LYS A 113 0.96 7.84 20.95
C LYS A 113 1.77 8.21 19.71
N ILE A 114 2.27 7.19 19.00
CA ILE A 114 3.10 7.39 17.78
C ILE A 114 2.24 7.95 16.66
N LYS A 115 2.71 9.04 16.04
CA LYS A 115 2.12 9.57 14.82
C LYS A 115 2.55 8.70 13.64
N ILE A 116 1.61 8.01 13.01
CA ILE A 116 1.89 7.09 11.92
C ILE A 116 0.87 7.22 10.79
N CYS A 117 1.37 7.13 9.55
CA CYS A 117 0.54 6.97 8.35
C CYS A 117 0.86 5.64 7.69
N ILE A 118 -0.19 4.95 7.22
CA ILE A 118 -0.03 3.78 6.35
C ILE A 118 -0.23 4.18 4.90
N GLY A 119 0.65 3.74 4.01
CA GLY A 119 0.75 4.09 2.60
C GLY A 119 -0.43 3.61 1.73
N LEU A 120 -1.67 3.86 2.14
CA LEU A 120 -2.88 3.59 1.34
C LEU A 120 -3.11 4.71 0.32
N ASN A 121 -2.09 4.98 -0.48
CA ASN A 121 -2.03 6.11 -1.39
C ASN A 121 -3.16 6.13 -2.44
N ARG A 122 -3.72 4.99 -2.83
CA ARG A 122 -4.81 4.89 -3.82
C ARG A 122 -6.02 5.74 -3.44
N ARG A 123 -6.32 5.94 -2.15
CA ARG A 123 -7.39 6.85 -1.68
C ARG A 123 -7.16 8.31 -2.06
N PHE A 124 -5.93 8.68 -2.43
CA PHE A 124 -5.53 10.03 -2.84
C PHE A 124 -5.42 10.17 -4.37
N SER A 125 -5.76 9.14 -5.14
CA SER A 125 -5.87 9.23 -6.58
C SER A 125 -7.07 10.10 -6.96
N ASP A 126 -6.86 11.11 -7.80
CA ASP A 126 -7.92 12.01 -8.27
C ASP A 126 -9.08 11.26 -8.92
N ALA A 127 -8.77 10.20 -9.67
CA ALA A 127 -9.77 9.35 -10.28
C ALA A 127 -10.70 8.73 -9.22
N TYR A 128 -10.12 8.13 -8.18
CA TYR A 128 -10.91 7.47 -7.13
C TYR A 128 -11.61 8.48 -6.20
N ILE A 129 -11.01 9.64 -5.95
CA ILE A 129 -11.69 10.73 -5.24
C ILE A 129 -12.92 11.23 -6.02
N LYS A 130 -12.79 11.43 -7.34
CA LYS A 130 -13.93 11.80 -8.21
C LYS A 130 -15.02 10.74 -8.17
N MET A 131 -14.67 9.45 -8.30
CA MET A 131 -15.63 8.34 -8.18
C MET A 131 -16.34 8.36 -6.83
N LYS A 132 -15.60 8.54 -5.72
CA LYS A 132 -16.20 8.62 -4.37
C LYS A 132 -17.16 9.78 -4.21
N LYS A 133 -16.85 10.95 -4.77
CA LYS A 133 -17.75 12.11 -4.79
C LYS A 133 -19.02 11.82 -5.55
N LEU A 134 -18.93 11.17 -6.72
CA LEU A 134 -20.08 10.84 -7.57
C LEU A 134 -21.06 9.86 -6.93
N ILE A 135 -20.64 9.05 -5.97
CA ILE A 135 -21.51 8.10 -5.25
C ILE A 135 -21.98 8.60 -3.89
N LYS A 136 -21.65 9.83 -3.48
CA LYS A 136 -21.97 10.36 -2.14
C LYS A 136 -23.43 10.16 -1.74
N ASN A 137 -24.36 10.39 -2.69
CA ASN A 137 -25.80 10.28 -2.50
C ASN A 137 -26.41 9.13 -3.33
N LYS A 138 -25.62 8.13 -3.69
CA LYS A 138 -26.05 7.01 -4.53
C LYS A 138 -25.87 5.69 -3.82
N LYS A 139 -26.84 4.80 -3.96
CA LYS A 139 -26.78 3.45 -3.43
C LYS A 139 -26.00 2.55 -4.37
N VAL A 140 -24.71 2.32 -4.06
CA VAL A 140 -23.89 1.29 -4.74
C VAL A 140 -24.44 -0.08 -4.37
N LYS A 141 -24.52 -0.99 -5.33
CA LYS A 141 -24.95 -2.39 -5.15
C LYS A 141 -23.86 -3.40 -5.45
N ILE A 142 -23.09 -3.14 -6.51
CA ILE A 142 -22.01 -4.02 -6.93
C ILE A 142 -20.76 -3.19 -7.17
N ILE A 143 -19.61 -3.72 -6.75
CA ILE A 143 -18.28 -3.19 -7.05
C ILE A 143 -17.50 -4.30 -7.76
N GLN A 144 -17.00 -4.02 -8.96
CA GLN A 144 -16.08 -4.91 -9.67
C GLN A 144 -14.69 -4.28 -9.70
N ILE A 145 -13.68 -5.07 -9.36
CA ILE A 145 -12.28 -4.65 -9.30
C ILE A 145 -11.43 -5.64 -10.07
N THR A 146 -10.69 -5.14 -11.04
CA THR A 146 -9.70 -5.92 -11.80
C THR A 146 -8.32 -5.36 -11.52
N SER A 147 -7.37 -6.22 -11.12
CA SER A 147 -5.97 -5.88 -11.00
C SER A 147 -5.11 -6.97 -11.61
N ARG A 148 -4.57 -6.68 -12.80
CA ARG A 148 -3.73 -7.60 -13.54
C ARG A 148 -2.39 -6.98 -13.88
N SER A 149 -1.35 -7.79 -13.99
CA SER A 149 -0.02 -7.33 -14.43
C SER A 149 0.62 -8.37 -15.33
N SER A 150 1.48 -7.94 -16.25
CA SER A 150 2.44 -8.84 -16.88
C SER A 150 3.53 -9.21 -15.87
N ASN A 151 4.17 -10.35 -16.09
CA ASN A 151 5.29 -10.90 -15.31
C ASN A 151 4.95 -11.36 -13.88
N ALA A 152 5.01 -12.65 -13.74
CA ALA A 152 4.94 -13.35 -12.47
C ALA A 152 6.36 -13.53 -11.91
N ASP A 153 6.94 -12.51 -11.30
CA ASP A 153 8.16 -12.67 -10.50
C ASP A 153 7.78 -13.25 -9.13
N VAL A 154 8.00 -14.55 -8.97
CA VAL A 154 7.69 -15.30 -7.75
C VAL A 154 8.47 -14.75 -6.57
N THR A 155 9.77 -14.49 -6.75
CA THR A 155 10.65 -13.98 -5.68
C THR A 155 10.15 -12.63 -5.15
N GLN A 156 9.81 -11.72 -6.04
CA GLN A 156 9.27 -10.42 -5.66
C GLN A 156 7.89 -10.55 -5.00
N SER A 157 7.03 -11.46 -5.50
CA SER A 157 5.72 -11.71 -4.91
C SER A 157 5.84 -12.14 -3.45
N VAL A 158 6.67 -13.14 -3.19
CA VAL A 158 6.91 -13.68 -1.84
C VAL A 158 7.46 -12.61 -0.89
N ARG A 159 8.44 -11.83 -1.34
CA ARG A 159 9.00 -10.71 -0.56
C ARG A 159 7.97 -9.65 -0.20
N ASN A 160 6.94 -9.47 -1.02
CA ASN A 160 5.86 -8.52 -0.80
C ASN A 160 4.65 -9.12 -0.06
N GLY A 161 4.70 -10.41 0.32
CA GLY A 161 3.65 -11.09 1.07
C GLY A 161 2.59 -11.78 0.20
N GLY A 162 2.91 -12.06 -1.07
CA GLY A 162 2.05 -12.78 -1.99
C GLY A 162 0.99 -11.93 -2.67
N LEU A 163 0.14 -12.58 -3.47
CA LEU A 163 -0.85 -11.94 -4.33
C LEU A 163 -1.76 -10.97 -3.55
N PHE A 164 -2.29 -11.41 -2.41
CA PHE A 164 -3.30 -10.64 -1.68
C PHE A 164 -2.70 -9.49 -0.87
N MET A 165 -1.52 -9.65 -0.28
CA MET A 165 -0.82 -8.59 0.43
C MET A 165 -0.18 -7.57 -0.52
N ASP A 166 0.30 -8.01 -1.66
CA ASP A 166 0.94 -7.12 -2.65
C ASP A 166 -0.10 -6.38 -3.50
N LYS A 167 -0.90 -7.11 -4.27
CA LYS A 167 -1.91 -6.53 -5.17
C LYS A 167 -3.24 -6.24 -4.46
N GLY A 168 -3.76 -7.21 -3.72
CA GLY A 168 -5.09 -7.15 -3.09
C GLY A 168 -5.24 -6.01 -2.10
N PHE A 169 -4.19 -5.69 -1.35
CA PHE A 169 -4.23 -4.75 -0.23
C PHE A 169 -4.90 -3.42 -0.57
N HIS A 170 -4.45 -2.76 -1.62
CA HIS A 170 -5.03 -1.48 -2.04
C HIS A 170 -6.50 -1.59 -2.44
N PHE A 171 -6.88 -2.71 -3.07
CA PHE A 171 -8.23 -2.88 -3.62
C PHE A 171 -9.23 -3.32 -2.56
N PHE A 172 -8.81 -4.11 -1.57
CA PHE A 172 -9.65 -4.42 -0.41
C PHE A 172 -9.93 -3.16 0.41
N ASP A 173 -8.93 -2.29 0.57
CA ASP A 173 -9.12 -1.00 1.19
C ASP A 173 -10.08 -0.09 0.41
N LEU A 174 -9.88 0.05 -0.91
CA LEU A 174 -10.74 0.86 -1.77
C LEU A 174 -12.19 0.37 -1.78
N ALA A 175 -12.42 -0.95 -1.80
CA ALA A 175 -13.77 -1.49 -1.74
C ALA A 175 -14.47 -1.13 -0.42
N CYS A 176 -13.77 -1.28 0.71
CA CYS A 176 -14.30 -0.83 2.00
C CYS A 176 -14.60 0.67 2.02
N TRP A 177 -13.73 1.46 1.39
CA TRP A 177 -13.91 2.90 1.31
C TRP A 177 -15.08 3.29 0.39
N PHE A 178 -15.24 2.68 -0.79
CA PHE A 178 -16.38 2.92 -1.67
C PHE A 178 -17.69 2.44 -1.06
N ALA A 179 -17.69 1.24 -0.48
CA ALA A 179 -18.88 0.66 0.16
C ALA A 179 -19.26 1.33 1.48
N ASN A 180 -18.35 2.06 2.11
CA ASN A 180 -18.49 2.55 3.49
C ASN A 180 -18.95 1.43 4.46
N SER A 181 -18.40 0.23 4.30
CA SER A 181 -18.79 -0.99 4.99
C SER A 181 -17.64 -1.99 5.04
N LEU A 182 -17.85 -3.12 5.72
CA LEU A 182 -16.88 -4.20 5.86
C LEU A 182 -17.43 -5.49 5.25
N PRO A 183 -16.56 -6.41 4.76
CA PRO A 183 -16.99 -7.72 4.31
C PRO A 183 -17.59 -8.51 5.49
N LYS A 184 -18.63 -9.32 5.18
CA LYS A 184 -19.28 -10.27 6.08
C LYS A 184 -19.02 -11.71 5.67
N LYS A 185 -18.88 -11.95 4.36
CA LYS A 185 -18.58 -13.27 3.77
C LYS A 185 -17.55 -13.09 2.67
N ILE A 186 -16.56 -13.97 2.63
CA ILE A 186 -15.47 -13.98 1.65
C ILE A 186 -15.42 -15.39 1.05
N ILE A 187 -15.33 -15.48 -0.28
CA ILE A 187 -15.14 -16.70 -1.03
C ILE A 187 -14.00 -16.43 -2.01
N THR A 188 -12.95 -17.25 -1.96
CA THR A 188 -11.75 -17.08 -2.79
C THR A 188 -11.48 -18.35 -3.56
N ILE A 189 -11.33 -18.22 -4.88
CA ILE A 189 -10.78 -19.25 -5.77
C ILE A 189 -9.45 -18.73 -6.27
N ALA A 190 -8.36 -19.45 -6.00
CA ALA A 190 -7.01 -19.01 -6.35
C ALA A 190 -6.17 -20.16 -6.89
N ASN A 191 -5.35 -19.88 -7.91
CA ASN A 191 -4.52 -20.87 -8.58
C ASN A 191 -3.20 -20.24 -9.05
N PRO A 192 -2.11 -21.02 -9.14
CA PRO A 192 -0.83 -20.58 -9.71
C PRO A 192 -0.78 -20.81 -11.22
N LEU A 193 -1.70 -20.19 -11.99
CA LEU A 193 -1.86 -20.45 -13.42
C LEU A 193 -0.63 -20.06 -14.26
N SER A 194 0.20 -19.13 -13.78
CA SER A 194 1.40 -18.69 -14.50
C SER A 194 2.59 -19.65 -14.32
N THR A 195 2.79 -20.17 -13.11
CA THR A 195 3.83 -21.15 -12.78
C THR A 195 3.56 -21.86 -11.46
N LYS A 196 3.82 -23.18 -11.42
CA LYS A 196 3.68 -24.00 -10.21
C LYS A 196 4.63 -23.58 -9.08
N GLU A 197 5.64 -22.77 -9.35
CA GLU A 197 6.58 -22.26 -8.35
C GLU A 197 5.88 -21.42 -7.27
N PHE A 198 4.76 -20.78 -7.58
CA PHE A 198 3.95 -20.09 -6.59
C PHE A 198 3.45 -21.01 -5.47
N LEU A 199 3.07 -22.27 -5.79
CA LEU A 199 2.62 -23.24 -4.77
C LEU A 199 3.70 -23.57 -3.76
N LYS A 200 4.97 -23.71 -4.20
CA LYS A 200 6.11 -23.99 -3.30
C LYS A 200 6.27 -22.89 -2.23
N ASN A 201 5.77 -21.69 -2.52
CA ASN A 201 5.83 -20.54 -1.63
C ASN A 201 4.47 -20.20 -0.97
N ASN A 202 3.48 -21.09 -1.04
CA ASN A 202 2.12 -20.87 -0.55
C ASN A 202 1.48 -19.57 -1.07
N ASP A 203 1.73 -19.24 -2.35
CA ASP A 203 1.23 -18.08 -3.03
C ASP A 203 0.52 -18.45 -4.34
N TYR A 204 -0.16 -17.50 -4.95
CA TYR A 204 -0.96 -17.64 -6.15
C TYR A 204 -0.57 -16.59 -7.19
N SER A 205 -0.72 -16.91 -8.47
CA SER A 205 -0.60 -15.92 -9.55
C SER A 205 -1.95 -15.32 -9.93
N ASP A 206 -3.03 -16.07 -9.75
CA ASP A 206 -4.36 -15.72 -10.22
C ASP A 206 -5.41 -16.02 -9.15
N ALA A 207 -6.42 -15.15 -9.02
CA ALA A 207 -7.51 -15.36 -8.08
C ALA A 207 -8.77 -14.59 -8.48
N VAL A 208 -9.92 -15.19 -8.17
CA VAL A 208 -11.21 -14.51 -8.08
C VAL A 208 -11.64 -14.48 -6.61
N VAL A 209 -11.98 -13.30 -6.11
CA VAL A 209 -12.45 -13.11 -4.75
C VAL A 209 -13.82 -12.46 -4.77
N ASN A 210 -14.81 -13.11 -4.18
CA ASN A 210 -16.14 -12.57 -4.01
C ASN A 210 -16.42 -12.25 -2.55
N MET A 211 -16.92 -11.06 -2.28
CA MET A 211 -17.25 -10.61 -0.93
C MET A 211 -18.68 -10.10 -0.85
N LYS A 212 -19.42 -10.53 0.18
CA LYS A 212 -20.67 -9.87 0.58
C LYS A 212 -20.37 -8.97 1.78
N PHE A 213 -20.69 -7.70 1.65
CA PHE A 213 -20.50 -6.70 2.70
C PHE A 213 -21.69 -6.64 3.66
N LYS A 214 -21.50 -6.10 4.87
CA LYS A 214 -22.54 -5.98 5.90
C LYS A 214 -23.77 -5.20 5.43
N ASN A 215 -23.58 -4.22 4.53
CA ASN A 215 -24.65 -3.42 3.91
C ASN A 215 -25.19 -4.03 2.60
N ASN A 216 -24.97 -5.35 2.39
CA ASN A 216 -25.40 -6.14 1.24
C ASN A 216 -24.77 -5.76 -0.13
N ILE A 217 -23.76 -4.91 -0.16
CA ILE A 217 -22.97 -4.69 -1.38
C ILE A 217 -22.21 -5.98 -1.70
N ILE A 218 -22.22 -6.37 -2.98
CA ILE A 218 -21.41 -7.47 -3.51
C ILE A 218 -20.15 -6.86 -4.14
N VAL A 219 -19.00 -7.42 -3.82
CA VAL A 219 -17.72 -7.01 -4.41
C VAL A 219 -17.04 -8.21 -5.04
N GLU A 220 -16.68 -8.06 -6.30
CA GLU A 220 -15.93 -9.05 -7.08
C GLU A 220 -14.54 -8.50 -7.38
N TYR A 221 -13.52 -9.34 -7.21
CA TYR A 221 -12.16 -9.02 -7.56
C TYR A 221 -11.59 -10.07 -8.51
N ILE A 222 -10.88 -9.61 -9.53
CA ILE A 222 -10.11 -10.45 -10.44
C ILE A 222 -8.65 -10.01 -10.33
N PHE A 223 -7.81 -10.91 -9.83
CA PHE A 223 -6.37 -10.71 -9.72
C PHE A 223 -5.64 -11.63 -10.68
N SER A 224 -4.64 -11.12 -11.38
CA SER A 224 -3.76 -11.92 -12.23
C SER A 224 -2.36 -11.32 -12.31
N ARG A 225 -1.36 -12.18 -12.36
CA ARG A 225 0.03 -11.84 -12.69
C ARG A 225 0.39 -12.25 -14.11
N ASN A 226 -0.62 -12.54 -14.92
CA ASN A 226 -0.46 -13.04 -16.29
C ASN A 226 -1.35 -12.21 -17.24
N ASN A 227 -0.95 -10.97 -17.53
CA ASN A 227 -1.68 -10.07 -18.43
C ASN A 227 -0.78 -9.61 -19.58
N ILE A 228 -1.10 -10.04 -20.80
CA ILE A 228 -0.37 -9.67 -22.00
C ILE A 228 -0.38 -8.16 -22.29
N LEU A 229 -1.40 -7.44 -21.85
CA LEU A 229 -1.52 -6.00 -22.07
C LEU A 229 -0.75 -5.15 -21.06
N GLY A 230 -0.01 -5.78 -20.12
CA GLY A 230 0.72 -5.07 -19.09
C GLY A 230 -0.07 -4.87 -17.80
N HIS A 231 0.08 -3.72 -17.16
CA HIS A 231 -0.52 -3.44 -15.86
C HIS A 231 -1.94 -2.84 -16.00
N GLU A 232 -2.93 -3.54 -15.46
CA GLU A 232 -4.33 -3.09 -15.44
C GLU A 232 -4.84 -2.96 -14.01
N GLU A 233 -5.39 -1.80 -13.69
CA GLU A 233 -6.18 -1.55 -12.47
C GLU A 233 -7.48 -0.87 -12.88
N LYS A 234 -8.60 -1.53 -12.66
CA LYS A 234 -9.93 -1.05 -13.08
C LYS A 234 -10.95 -1.27 -11.97
N ILE A 235 -11.76 -0.25 -11.70
CA ILE A 235 -12.86 -0.30 -10.73
C ILE A 235 -14.15 0.15 -11.41
N LYS A 236 -15.17 -0.67 -11.29
CA LYS A 236 -16.53 -0.33 -11.73
C LYS A 236 -17.48 -0.36 -10.54
N LEU A 237 -18.31 0.69 -10.44
CA LEU A 237 -19.34 0.82 -9.40
C LEU A 237 -20.71 0.81 -10.08
N PHE A 238 -21.60 -0.04 -9.59
CA PHE A 238 -22.95 -0.18 -10.14
C PHE A 238 -24.00 0.10 -9.06
N GLY A 239 -25.06 0.78 -9.46
CA GLY A 239 -26.29 0.96 -8.71
C GLY A 239 -27.49 0.78 -9.64
N ASN A 240 -28.72 1.07 -9.16
CA ASN A 240 -29.92 0.83 -9.96
C ASN A 240 -29.95 1.59 -11.31
N LYS A 241 -29.46 2.82 -11.31
CA LYS A 241 -29.54 3.73 -12.46
C LYS A 241 -28.21 4.37 -12.82
N PHE A 242 -27.09 3.75 -12.41
CA PHE A 242 -25.76 4.27 -12.75
C PHE A 242 -24.71 3.19 -12.85
N LYS A 243 -23.72 3.46 -13.68
CA LYS A 243 -22.44 2.76 -13.77
C LYS A 243 -21.33 3.79 -13.81
N ILE A 244 -20.35 3.65 -12.95
CA ILE A 244 -19.15 4.48 -12.92
C ILE A 244 -17.96 3.56 -13.18
N ASP A 245 -17.12 3.92 -14.15
CA ASP A 245 -15.92 3.18 -14.54
C ASP A 245 -14.69 4.05 -14.31
N SER A 246 -13.69 3.53 -13.61
CA SER A 246 -12.46 4.25 -13.28
C SER A 246 -11.69 4.73 -14.51
N ASP A 247 -11.74 4.00 -15.62
CA ASP A 247 -10.99 4.34 -16.84
C ASP A 247 -11.41 5.68 -17.43
N LYS A 248 -12.65 6.12 -17.17
CA LYS A 248 -13.14 7.44 -17.58
C LYS A 248 -12.40 8.60 -16.91
N PHE A 249 -11.71 8.35 -15.81
CA PHE A 249 -11.01 9.36 -15.00
C PHE A 249 -9.49 9.30 -15.13
N PHE A 250 -8.96 8.34 -15.89
CA PHE A 250 -7.55 8.26 -16.27
C PHE A 250 -7.36 8.66 -17.73
N LYS A 251 -6.20 9.23 -18.05
CA LYS A 251 -5.81 9.46 -19.45
C LYS A 251 -5.66 8.10 -20.16
N LYS A 252 -6.15 7.97 -21.39
CA LYS A 252 -6.05 6.71 -22.16
C LYS A 252 -4.60 6.18 -22.25
N SER A 253 -3.63 7.07 -22.40
CA SER A 253 -2.20 6.74 -22.49
C SER A 253 -1.59 6.10 -21.24
N ILE A 254 -2.27 6.14 -20.08
CA ILE A 254 -1.75 5.61 -18.82
C ILE A 254 -2.58 4.44 -18.24
N ILE A 255 -3.65 4.00 -18.92
CA ILE A 255 -4.54 2.95 -18.40
C ILE A 255 -3.75 1.66 -18.13
N TYR A 256 -2.85 1.28 -19.04
CA TYR A 256 -2.01 0.08 -18.93
C TYR A 256 -0.56 0.36 -18.48
N LYS A 257 -0.27 1.59 -18.05
CA LYS A 257 1.06 1.91 -17.51
C LYS A 257 1.21 1.42 -16.08
N ASN A 258 2.47 1.21 -15.68
CA ASN A 258 2.81 0.78 -14.33
C ASN A 258 2.20 1.70 -13.26
N PHE A 259 1.99 1.16 -12.08
CA PHE A 259 1.36 1.86 -10.95
C PHE A 259 2.10 3.13 -10.52
N ASP A 260 3.42 3.17 -10.64
CA ASP A 260 4.27 4.33 -10.34
C ASP A 260 3.97 5.52 -11.24
N ILE A 261 3.59 5.27 -12.51
CA ILE A 261 3.14 6.31 -13.44
C ILE A 261 1.68 6.67 -13.18
N LYS A 262 0.81 5.66 -13.12
CA LYS A 262 -0.66 5.84 -12.98
C LYS A 262 -1.05 6.55 -11.69
N HIS A 263 -0.30 6.31 -10.61
CA HIS A 263 -0.63 6.81 -9.27
C HIS A 263 0.45 7.72 -8.65
N LYS A 264 1.38 8.21 -9.44
CA LYS A 264 2.52 9.04 -8.98
C LYS A 264 2.09 10.16 -8.03
N ASP A 265 1.07 10.91 -8.39
CA ASP A 265 0.61 12.06 -7.60
C ASP A 265 -0.09 11.63 -6.30
N SER A 266 -0.66 10.44 -6.26
CA SER A 266 -1.33 9.93 -5.05
C SER A 266 -0.36 9.64 -3.90
N TYR A 267 0.90 9.26 -4.22
CA TYR A 267 1.95 9.12 -3.21
C TYR A 267 2.30 10.46 -2.56
N LEU A 268 2.47 11.49 -3.39
CA LEU A 268 2.72 12.85 -2.90
C LEU A 268 1.58 13.34 -2.02
N LYS A 269 0.33 13.27 -2.52
CA LYS A 269 -0.87 13.75 -1.80
C LYS A 269 -1.10 13.02 -0.48
N CYS A 270 -0.81 11.71 -0.42
CA CYS A 270 -0.93 10.92 0.81
C CYS A 270 0.10 11.39 1.86
N LEU A 271 1.36 11.51 1.47
CA LEU A 271 2.43 11.96 2.35
C LEU A 271 2.20 13.41 2.81
N GLU A 272 1.88 14.29 1.88
CA GLU A 272 1.59 15.70 2.16
C GLU A 272 0.43 15.86 3.15
N LYS A 273 -0.68 15.15 2.93
CA LYS A 273 -1.81 15.14 3.86
C LYS A 273 -1.41 14.71 5.26
N PHE A 274 -0.58 13.67 5.38
CA PHE A 274 -0.09 13.20 6.67
C PHE A 274 0.75 14.24 7.39
N VAL A 275 1.70 14.82 6.68
CA VAL A 275 2.63 15.81 7.26
C VAL A 275 1.88 17.06 7.73
N TYR A 276 0.95 17.60 6.91
CA TYR A 276 0.16 18.78 7.29
C TYR A 276 -0.86 18.52 8.39
N LEU A 277 -1.48 17.32 8.44
CA LEU A 277 -2.41 16.98 9.51
C LEU A 277 -1.73 16.79 10.86
N ASN A 278 -0.45 16.46 10.86
CA ASN A 278 0.35 16.22 12.07
C ASN A 278 -0.30 15.24 13.08
N LYS A 279 -1.07 14.27 12.59
CA LYS A 279 -1.71 13.20 13.38
C LYS A 279 -1.71 11.89 12.60
N SER A 280 -1.98 10.78 13.29
CA SER A 280 -2.06 9.48 12.63
C SER A 280 -3.11 9.48 11.51
N LEU A 281 -2.76 8.85 10.39
CA LEU A 281 -3.57 8.77 9.18
C LEU A 281 -3.60 7.32 8.67
N LEU A 282 -4.80 6.80 8.38
CA LEU A 282 -5.02 5.48 7.76
C LEU A 282 -4.51 4.27 8.56
N LEU A 283 -4.19 4.42 9.85
CA LEU A 283 -3.73 3.31 10.69
C LEU A 283 -4.82 2.23 10.85
N ASN A 284 -6.04 2.64 11.20
CA ASN A 284 -7.14 1.70 11.40
C ASN A 284 -7.53 1.00 10.08
N GLU A 285 -7.48 1.74 8.99
CA GLU A 285 -7.72 1.22 7.64
C GLU A 285 -6.65 0.21 7.24
N GLY A 286 -5.38 0.50 7.48
CA GLY A 286 -4.28 -0.42 7.21
C GLY A 286 -4.42 -1.73 8.01
N ILE A 287 -4.72 -1.65 9.30
CA ILE A 287 -4.96 -2.81 10.17
C ILE A 287 -6.12 -3.65 9.66
N ARG A 288 -7.24 -3.00 9.38
CA ARG A 288 -8.44 -3.65 8.84
C ARG A 288 -8.15 -4.36 7.53
N THR A 289 -7.48 -3.69 6.62
CA THR A 289 -7.17 -4.24 5.30
C THR A 289 -6.23 -5.43 5.39
N GLN A 290 -5.26 -5.40 6.29
CA GLN A 290 -4.40 -6.55 6.52
C GLN A 290 -5.17 -7.77 7.02
N ARG A 291 -6.11 -7.59 7.96
CA ARG A 291 -6.98 -8.67 8.42
C ARG A 291 -7.85 -9.24 7.29
N ILE A 292 -8.35 -8.39 6.40
CA ILE A 292 -9.09 -8.85 5.21
C ILE A 292 -8.17 -9.68 4.30
N CYS A 293 -6.92 -9.26 4.06
CA CYS A 293 -5.96 -10.06 3.28
C CYS A 293 -5.74 -11.44 3.90
N ASP A 294 -5.59 -11.52 5.23
CA ASP A 294 -5.42 -12.79 5.96
C ASP A 294 -6.66 -13.69 5.84
N GLU A 295 -7.88 -13.12 5.88
CA GLU A 295 -9.13 -13.85 5.69
C GLU A 295 -9.28 -14.36 4.25
N VAL A 296 -8.92 -13.54 3.25
CA VAL A 296 -8.90 -13.95 1.83
C VAL A 296 -7.94 -15.10 1.61
N LEU A 297 -6.73 -15.02 2.18
CA LEU A 297 -5.72 -16.08 2.07
C LEU A 297 -6.20 -17.38 2.74
N ARG A 298 -6.85 -17.30 3.89
CA ARG A 298 -7.46 -18.47 4.54
C ARG A 298 -8.56 -19.07 3.68
N SER A 299 -9.44 -18.25 3.12
CA SER A 299 -10.52 -18.72 2.22
C SER A 299 -9.97 -19.41 0.96
N ALA A 300 -8.83 -18.96 0.43
CA ALA A 300 -8.19 -19.59 -0.73
C ALA A 300 -7.60 -20.98 -0.42
N ARG A 301 -7.22 -21.26 0.83
CA ARG A 301 -6.63 -22.54 1.25
C ARG A 301 -7.67 -23.61 1.59
N ILE A 302 -8.90 -23.22 1.79
CA ILE A 302 -10.01 -24.14 2.15
C ILE A 302 -10.70 -24.69 0.90
N ASN A 303 -10.62 -23.96 -0.21
CA ASN A 303 -11.20 -24.31 -1.51
C ASN A 303 -10.12 -24.83 -2.47
#